data_a35922ee5bd94257c6bc0ba27f8f7ce3
#
_entry.id   a35922ee5bd94257c6bc0ba27f8f7ce3
#
_cell.length_a   1.000
_cell.length_b   1.000
_cell.length_c   1.000
_cell.angle_alpha   90.00
_cell.angle_beta   90.00
_cell.angle_gamma   90.00
#
_symmetry.space_group_name_H-M   'P 1'
#
loop_
_entity.id
_entity.type
_entity.pdbx_description
1 polymer ?
#
loop_
_entity_poly.entity_id
_entity_poly.type
_entity_poly.pdbx_seq_one_letter_code
_entity_poly.pdbx_strand_id
1 'polypeptide(L)'
;MARITMREAISQALMEEMDRDPAVFILGEEVGVWGGTYAVTKGFYDKYGPERVKDTPIAENAIIGGAIGAAMVGQRPIAELMTINFAFSAMDYIINQAPKLRYMFGGQFEVPMVIRAVGGGGRQLGATHSQTPDAIFAHFPGLVVVSPGTPADAKGLLKSAIRSNDPVLFIEHATMYQVRGEVPDGEYLIPIGKSTVQRPGKDVTIVTYCKGLELSMKAAEELAKQGVEVEVVDLRTLRPLDMEPVIESFKKTNRAVVVEEGWKSYGVGAEIVSRIYEEAFDYADAPVIRVAQKEVPLPYNRTLEQAALPQVSDIVAAVKEVMK
;
A
#
# COMPACT_ATOMS: atom_id res chain seq x y z
N MET A 1 11.03 21.26 4.52
CA MET A 1 10.67 20.00 3.86
C MET A 1 11.88 19.45 3.14
N ALA A 2 12.21 18.18 3.32
CA ALA A 2 13.31 17.53 2.62
C ALA A 2 12.76 16.75 1.42
N ARG A 3 13.44 16.81 0.26
CA ARG A 3 13.09 16.00 -0.92
C ARG A 3 13.90 14.72 -0.92
N ILE A 4 13.30 13.64 -0.43
CA ILE A 4 13.93 12.33 -0.25
C ILE A 4 13.22 11.25 -1.06
N THR A 5 13.85 10.11 -1.21
CA THR A 5 13.25 8.93 -1.84
C THR A 5 12.24 8.25 -0.91
N MET A 6 11.32 7.46 -1.47
CA MET A 6 10.40 6.65 -0.68
C MET A 6 11.16 5.68 0.24
N ARG A 7 12.24 5.06 -0.23
CA ARG A 7 13.10 4.20 0.60
C ARG A 7 13.67 4.95 1.81
N GLU A 8 14.21 6.15 1.60
CA GLU A 8 14.73 6.99 2.69
C GLU A 8 13.62 7.39 3.68
N ALA A 9 12.42 7.70 3.18
CA ALA A 9 11.27 8.04 4.01
C ALA A 9 10.83 6.86 4.91
N ILE A 10 10.76 5.65 4.36
CA ILE A 10 10.46 4.42 5.11
C ILE A 10 11.56 4.13 6.12
N SER A 11 12.85 4.21 5.72
CA SER A 11 13.98 4.01 6.62
C SER A 11 13.97 5.00 7.79
N GLN A 12 13.67 6.29 7.53
CA GLN A 12 13.52 7.29 8.57
C GLN A 12 12.37 6.96 9.54
N ALA A 13 11.21 6.55 9.03
CA ALA A 13 10.07 6.16 9.85
C ALA A 13 10.43 5.03 10.82
N LEU A 14 11.08 3.98 10.32
CA LEU A 14 11.55 2.84 11.12
C LEU A 14 12.54 3.30 12.19
N MET A 15 13.53 4.10 11.80
CA MET A 15 14.57 4.58 12.70
C MET A 15 13.99 5.45 13.83
N GLU A 16 13.10 6.41 13.49
CA GLU A 16 12.45 7.29 14.45
C GLU A 16 11.59 6.51 15.46
N GLU A 17 10.86 5.48 14.99
CA GLU A 17 10.03 4.67 15.89
C GLU A 17 10.86 3.70 16.75
N MET A 18 11.96 3.16 16.24
CA MET A 18 12.90 2.36 17.04
C MET A 18 13.65 3.20 18.07
N ASP A 19 13.99 4.45 17.75
CA ASP A 19 14.59 5.39 18.70
C ASP A 19 13.59 5.80 19.80
N ARG A 20 12.31 5.94 19.45
CA ARG A 20 11.23 6.35 20.36
C ARG A 20 10.82 5.27 21.34
N ASP A 21 10.75 4.01 20.89
CA ASP A 21 10.13 2.92 21.65
C ASP A 21 11.02 1.67 21.65
N PRO A 22 11.55 1.25 22.81
CA PRO A 22 12.39 0.07 22.92
C PRO A 22 11.67 -1.25 22.62
N ALA A 23 10.33 -1.28 22.64
CA ALA A 23 9.54 -2.46 22.27
C ALA A 23 9.50 -2.71 20.75
N VAL A 24 9.84 -1.70 19.93
CA VAL A 24 9.89 -1.83 18.48
C VAL A 24 11.16 -2.57 18.06
N PHE A 25 11.02 -3.65 17.31
CA PHE A 25 12.13 -4.38 16.71
C PHE A 25 11.77 -4.91 15.34
N ILE A 26 12.77 -5.21 14.50
CA ILE A 26 12.60 -5.70 13.13
C ILE A 26 13.07 -7.15 13.09
N LEU A 27 12.29 -8.00 12.40
CA LEU A 27 12.70 -9.37 12.09
C LEU A 27 12.33 -9.70 10.63
N GLY A 28 13.14 -10.50 9.99
CA GLY A 28 12.92 -10.90 8.59
C GLY A 28 14.20 -11.44 7.95
N GLU A 29 14.11 -11.72 6.66
CA GLU A 29 15.20 -12.26 5.88
C GLU A 29 16.19 -11.14 5.50
N GLU A 30 17.49 -11.30 5.83
CA GLU A 30 18.56 -10.38 5.45
C GLU A 30 18.39 -8.94 5.95
N VAL A 31 17.49 -8.69 6.92
CA VAL A 31 17.19 -7.33 7.43
C VAL A 31 18.31 -6.75 8.28
N GLY A 32 19.20 -7.60 8.80
CA GLY A 32 20.31 -7.24 9.66
C GLY A 32 21.54 -6.75 8.88
N VAL A 33 22.53 -7.61 8.71
CA VAL A 33 23.83 -7.25 8.13
C VAL A 33 23.72 -6.70 6.73
N TRP A 34 22.83 -7.25 5.90
CA TRP A 34 22.62 -6.82 4.52
C TRP A 34 21.70 -5.61 4.37
N GLY A 35 20.84 -5.35 5.36
CA GLY A 35 19.91 -4.22 5.36
C GLY A 35 18.65 -4.42 4.54
N GLY A 36 18.27 -5.68 4.32
CA GLY A 36 17.10 -6.09 3.55
C GLY A 36 17.31 -6.03 2.03
N THR A 37 16.43 -6.69 1.29
CA THR A 37 16.49 -6.81 -0.20
C THR A 37 16.57 -5.46 -0.91
N TYR A 38 15.97 -4.42 -0.34
CA TYR A 38 15.89 -3.07 -0.91
C TYR A 38 16.69 -2.05 -0.12
N ALA A 39 17.55 -2.51 0.80
CA ALA A 39 18.41 -1.68 1.64
C ALA A 39 17.65 -0.63 2.49
N VAL A 40 16.47 -0.97 2.95
CA VAL A 40 15.64 -0.11 3.81
C VAL A 40 16.22 -0.03 5.22
N THR A 41 16.72 -1.16 5.75
CA THR A 41 17.27 -1.30 7.10
C THR A 41 18.80 -1.26 7.13
N LYS A 42 19.43 -0.74 6.08
CA LYS A 42 20.88 -0.63 6.00
C LYS A 42 21.45 0.22 7.14
N GLY A 43 22.40 -0.36 7.89
CA GLY A 43 23.04 0.28 9.06
C GLY A 43 22.26 0.14 10.38
N PHE A 44 21.06 -0.43 10.35
CA PHE A 44 20.25 -0.62 11.57
C PHE A 44 20.89 -1.64 12.52
N TYR A 45 21.47 -2.71 11.98
CA TYR A 45 22.15 -3.72 12.77
C TYR A 45 23.30 -3.14 13.58
N ASP A 46 24.10 -2.27 12.98
CA ASP A 46 25.21 -1.59 13.65
C ASP A 46 24.72 -0.64 14.75
N LYS A 47 23.56 0.01 14.53
CA LYS A 47 22.98 0.98 15.47
C LYS A 47 22.24 0.32 16.63
N TYR A 48 21.42 -0.70 16.35
CA TYR A 48 20.48 -1.26 17.33
C TYR A 48 20.87 -2.65 17.86
N GLY A 49 21.80 -3.32 17.18
CA GLY A 49 22.27 -4.65 17.54
C GLY A 49 21.30 -5.80 17.21
N PRO A 50 21.75 -7.06 17.44
CA PRO A 50 21.01 -8.26 17.07
C PRO A 50 19.72 -8.47 17.87
N GLU A 51 19.59 -7.84 19.03
CA GLU A 51 18.35 -7.95 19.83
C GLU A 51 17.19 -7.16 19.26
N ARG A 52 17.48 -6.13 18.47
CA ARG A 52 16.48 -5.25 17.87
C ARG A 52 16.36 -5.38 16.35
N VAL A 53 17.34 -6.00 15.69
CA VAL A 53 17.32 -6.27 14.23
C VAL A 53 17.74 -7.71 14.03
N LYS A 54 16.76 -8.56 13.73
CA LYS A 54 16.92 -10.03 13.77
C LYS A 54 16.82 -10.63 12.36
N ASP A 55 17.95 -11.16 11.88
CA ASP A 55 17.92 -12.01 10.69
C ASP A 55 17.25 -13.35 11.02
N THR A 56 16.42 -13.82 10.10
CA THR A 56 15.72 -15.11 10.20
C THR A 56 16.11 -16.03 9.06
N PRO A 57 15.95 -17.35 9.20
CA PRO A 57 15.87 -18.24 8.05
C PRO A 57 14.69 -17.86 7.13
N ILE A 58 14.72 -18.36 5.89
CA ILE A 58 13.59 -18.25 4.95
C ILE A 58 12.44 -19.14 5.44
N ALA A 59 11.56 -18.57 6.24
CA ALA A 59 10.44 -19.28 6.86
C ALA A 59 9.35 -18.27 7.27
N GLU A 60 8.55 -17.80 6.33
CA GLU A 60 7.57 -16.73 6.54
C GLU A 60 6.53 -17.09 7.61
N ASN A 61 6.19 -18.37 7.74
CA ASN A 61 5.36 -18.88 8.83
C ASN A 61 5.97 -18.57 10.21
N ALA A 62 7.28 -18.80 10.35
CA ALA A 62 7.98 -18.56 11.61
C ALA A 62 8.17 -17.05 11.85
N ILE A 63 8.43 -16.27 10.80
CA ILE A 63 8.56 -14.81 10.89
C ILE A 63 7.25 -14.20 11.41
N ILE A 64 6.12 -14.51 10.76
CA ILE A 64 4.82 -13.95 11.13
C ILE A 64 4.33 -14.54 12.47
N GLY A 65 4.42 -15.85 12.66
CA GLY A 65 4.01 -16.49 13.93
C GLY A 65 4.81 -15.99 15.13
N GLY A 66 6.12 -15.83 14.96
CA GLY A 66 7.00 -15.26 16.00
C GLY A 66 6.66 -13.79 16.31
N ALA A 67 6.36 -13.00 15.27
CA ALA A 67 5.92 -11.62 15.44
C ALA A 67 4.59 -11.53 16.20
N ILE A 68 3.60 -12.38 15.89
CA ILE A 68 2.33 -12.44 16.62
C ILE A 68 2.58 -12.76 18.11
N GLY A 69 3.38 -13.79 18.40
CA GLY A 69 3.70 -14.17 19.77
C GLY A 69 4.41 -13.04 20.55
N ALA A 70 5.36 -12.35 19.91
CA ALA A 70 6.04 -11.21 20.49
C ALA A 70 5.08 -10.03 20.76
N ALA A 71 4.16 -9.75 19.83
CA ALA A 71 3.16 -8.71 19.99
C ALA A 71 2.22 -8.99 21.17
N MET A 72 1.77 -10.24 21.34
CA MET A 72 0.89 -10.65 22.43
C MET A 72 1.51 -10.48 23.84
N VAL A 73 2.85 -10.43 23.93
CA VAL A 73 3.57 -10.19 25.20
C VAL A 73 4.11 -8.76 25.32
N GLY A 74 3.58 -7.82 24.51
CA GLY A 74 3.82 -6.39 24.66
C GLY A 74 4.98 -5.83 23.84
N GLN A 75 5.55 -6.61 22.91
CA GLN A 75 6.51 -6.09 21.94
C GLN A 75 5.78 -5.49 20.71
N ARG A 76 6.50 -4.69 19.92
CA ARG A 76 6.00 -4.10 18.66
C ARG A 76 6.86 -4.54 17.47
N PRO A 77 6.70 -5.79 17.02
CA PRO A 77 7.48 -6.34 15.92
C PRO A 77 7.09 -5.71 14.59
N ILE A 78 8.13 -5.48 13.77
CA ILE A 78 8.00 -5.19 12.35
C ILE A 78 8.53 -6.41 11.61
N ALA A 79 7.63 -7.23 11.10
CA ALA A 79 7.96 -8.43 10.32
C ALA A 79 8.14 -8.04 8.85
N GLU A 80 9.35 -8.11 8.33
CA GLU A 80 9.63 -7.85 6.92
C GLU A 80 9.58 -9.17 6.14
N LEU A 81 8.70 -9.24 5.16
CA LEU A 81 8.69 -10.28 4.13
C LEU A 81 9.40 -9.75 2.89
N MET A 82 10.29 -10.52 2.30
CA MET A 82 11.09 -10.12 1.14
C MET A 82 10.19 -9.66 -0.03
N THR A 83 9.04 -10.31 -0.19
CA THR A 83 7.98 -9.90 -1.11
C THR A 83 6.60 -10.34 -0.60
N ILE A 84 5.55 -9.59 -0.96
CA ILE A 84 4.16 -9.93 -0.64
C ILE A 84 3.75 -11.29 -1.20
N ASN A 85 4.40 -11.75 -2.28
CA ASN A 85 4.13 -13.03 -2.89
C ASN A 85 4.39 -14.21 -1.93
N PHE A 86 5.31 -14.05 -0.99
CA PHE A 86 5.65 -15.08 -0.01
C PHE A 86 4.75 -15.06 1.23
N ALA A 87 3.95 -14.00 1.39
CA ALA A 87 2.90 -13.96 2.42
C ALA A 87 1.91 -15.12 2.29
N PHE A 88 1.76 -15.71 1.10
CA PHE A 88 0.90 -16.87 0.88
C PHE A 88 1.35 -18.10 1.66
N SER A 89 2.64 -18.27 1.95
CA SER A 89 3.11 -19.36 2.81
C SER A 89 2.72 -19.16 4.28
N ALA A 90 2.49 -17.91 4.71
CA ALA A 90 2.10 -17.55 6.06
C ALA A 90 0.62 -17.11 6.18
N MET A 91 -0.23 -17.44 5.19
CA MET A 91 -1.62 -16.95 5.12
C MET A 91 -2.42 -17.23 6.38
N ASP A 92 -2.32 -18.41 6.97
CA ASP A 92 -3.06 -18.72 8.20
C ASP A 92 -2.73 -17.72 9.33
N TYR A 93 -1.46 -17.41 9.51
CA TYR A 93 -1.03 -16.46 10.53
C TYR A 93 -1.50 -15.03 10.23
N ILE A 94 -1.46 -14.61 8.97
CA ILE A 94 -1.83 -13.26 8.54
C ILE A 94 -3.33 -13.04 8.61
N ILE A 95 -4.16 -14.01 8.20
CA ILE A 95 -5.61 -13.82 8.07
C ILE A 95 -6.46 -14.49 9.16
N ASN A 96 -5.99 -15.57 9.78
CA ASN A 96 -6.72 -16.29 10.82
C ASN A 96 -6.22 -15.93 12.23
N GLN A 97 -4.92 -15.79 12.42
CA GLN A 97 -4.37 -15.54 13.75
C GLN A 97 -4.31 -14.05 14.08
N ALA A 98 -3.45 -13.27 13.45
CA ALA A 98 -3.20 -11.89 13.79
C ALA A 98 -4.50 -11.04 13.93
N PRO A 99 -5.41 -11.00 12.93
CA PRO A 99 -6.57 -10.12 12.96
C PRO A 99 -7.70 -10.60 13.87
N LYS A 100 -7.68 -11.86 14.33
CA LYS A 100 -8.80 -12.46 15.06
C LYS A 100 -8.53 -12.68 16.55
N LEU A 101 -7.26 -12.70 16.97
CA LEU A 101 -6.87 -12.93 18.35
C LEU A 101 -7.55 -11.98 19.33
N ARG A 102 -7.54 -10.67 19.03
CA ARG A 102 -8.20 -9.68 19.89
C ARG A 102 -9.70 -9.98 20.07
N TYR A 103 -10.39 -10.32 18.98
CA TYR A 103 -11.82 -10.68 19.02
C TYR A 103 -12.05 -11.98 19.77
N MET A 104 -11.30 -13.05 19.45
CA MET A 104 -11.49 -14.38 20.04
C MET A 104 -11.22 -14.40 21.55
N PHE A 105 -10.29 -13.59 22.02
CA PHE A 105 -9.94 -13.47 23.43
C PHE A 105 -10.65 -12.31 24.16
N GLY A 106 -11.72 -11.77 23.57
CA GLY A 106 -12.53 -10.74 24.24
C GLY A 106 -11.76 -9.46 24.58
N GLY A 107 -10.74 -9.09 23.77
CA GLY A 107 -9.92 -7.89 23.98
C GLY A 107 -8.81 -8.04 25.02
N GLN A 108 -8.56 -9.24 25.57
CA GLN A 108 -7.48 -9.47 26.53
C GLN A 108 -6.08 -9.36 25.90
N PHE A 109 -5.97 -9.57 24.58
CA PHE A 109 -4.73 -9.44 23.83
C PHE A 109 -4.90 -8.42 22.71
N GLU A 110 -3.86 -7.67 22.47
CA GLU A 110 -3.64 -6.85 21.29
C GLU A 110 -2.59 -7.52 20.43
N VAL A 111 -2.53 -7.16 19.14
CA VAL A 111 -1.50 -7.66 18.24
C VAL A 111 -0.86 -6.47 17.52
N PRO A 112 -0.09 -5.64 18.26
CA PRO A 112 0.56 -4.43 17.74
C PRO A 112 1.76 -4.79 16.87
N MET A 113 1.51 -5.25 15.65
CA MET A 113 2.55 -5.63 14.71
C MET A 113 2.36 -4.99 13.34
N VAL A 114 3.47 -4.79 12.64
CA VAL A 114 3.47 -4.40 11.23
C VAL A 114 4.07 -5.53 10.41
N ILE A 115 3.39 -5.93 9.35
CA ILE A 115 3.91 -6.81 8.31
C ILE A 115 4.28 -5.89 7.14
N ARG A 116 5.57 -5.69 6.88
CA ARG A 116 6.05 -4.96 5.70
C ARG A 116 6.32 -5.94 4.57
N ALA A 117 5.79 -5.65 3.40
CA ALA A 117 6.02 -6.48 2.24
C ALA A 117 6.00 -5.64 0.95
N VAL A 118 6.85 -6.04 0.00
CA VAL A 118 6.98 -5.39 -1.29
C VAL A 118 6.18 -6.16 -2.32
N GLY A 119 5.35 -5.47 -3.09
CA GLY A 119 4.57 -6.06 -4.19
C GLY A 119 4.82 -5.38 -5.53
N GLY A 120 3.99 -5.77 -6.50
CA GLY A 120 3.88 -5.15 -7.80
C GLY A 120 4.87 -5.63 -8.86
N GLY A 121 4.56 -5.24 -10.10
CA GLY A 121 5.33 -5.58 -11.28
C GLY A 121 6.41 -4.56 -11.64
N GLY A 122 6.97 -4.70 -12.86
CA GLY A 122 7.93 -3.75 -13.42
C GLY A 122 9.41 -4.06 -13.13
N ARG A 123 9.69 -5.19 -12.49
CA ARG A 123 11.06 -5.63 -12.15
C ARG A 123 11.50 -6.90 -12.88
N GLN A 124 10.70 -7.41 -13.80
CA GLN A 124 10.94 -8.64 -14.56
C GLN A 124 11.21 -9.87 -13.67
N LEU A 125 10.52 -9.98 -12.55
CA LEU A 125 10.68 -11.07 -11.60
C LEU A 125 9.79 -12.31 -11.94
N GLY A 126 8.90 -12.16 -12.92
CA GLY A 126 8.03 -13.23 -13.40
C GLY A 126 6.80 -13.47 -12.55
N ALA A 127 6.06 -14.50 -12.89
CA ALA A 127 4.68 -14.74 -12.44
C ALA A 127 4.50 -14.85 -10.92
N THR A 128 5.45 -15.46 -10.23
CA THR A 128 5.34 -15.76 -8.79
C THR A 128 5.94 -14.69 -7.89
N HIS A 129 6.57 -13.64 -8.46
CA HIS A 129 7.26 -12.60 -7.69
C HIS A 129 6.82 -11.17 -8.06
N SER A 130 5.74 -11.03 -8.82
CA SER A 130 5.29 -9.73 -9.34
C SER A 130 3.79 -9.49 -9.15
N GLN A 131 3.16 -10.16 -8.18
CA GLN A 131 1.72 -10.05 -7.94
C GLN A 131 1.39 -8.82 -7.08
N THR A 132 0.16 -8.34 -7.24
CA THR A 132 -0.45 -7.29 -6.41
C THR A 132 -1.72 -7.86 -5.76
N PRO A 133 -1.59 -8.66 -4.67
CA PRO A 133 -2.70 -9.39 -4.07
C PRO A 133 -3.48 -8.56 -3.03
N ASP A 134 -3.47 -7.25 -3.12
CA ASP A 134 -3.99 -6.32 -2.12
C ASP A 134 -5.44 -6.61 -1.73
N ALA A 135 -6.28 -6.95 -2.73
CA ALA A 135 -7.69 -7.26 -2.52
C ALA A 135 -7.91 -8.50 -1.62
N ILE A 136 -7.01 -9.50 -1.70
CA ILE A 136 -7.09 -10.68 -0.84
C ILE A 136 -6.98 -10.28 0.62
N PHE A 137 -5.98 -9.47 0.95
CA PHE A 137 -5.73 -9.05 2.33
C PHE A 137 -6.76 -8.03 2.83
N ALA A 138 -7.21 -7.12 1.97
CA ALA A 138 -8.25 -6.14 2.30
C ALA A 138 -9.63 -6.80 2.56
N HIS A 139 -9.84 -8.04 2.12
CA HIS A 139 -11.08 -8.78 2.37
C HIS A 139 -11.28 -9.16 3.85
N PHE A 140 -10.20 -9.40 4.61
CA PHE A 140 -10.31 -9.98 5.96
C PHE A 140 -10.51 -8.93 7.06
N PRO A 141 -11.64 -8.99 7.82
CA PRO A 141 -11.87 -8.13 8.98
C PRO A 141 -10.81 -8.30 10.06
N GLY A 142 -10.42 -7.19 10.70
CA GLY A 142 -9.41 -7.15 11.74
C GLY A 142 -7.97 -6.94 11.26
N LEU A 143 -7.71 -7.13 9.96
CA LEU A 143 -6.44 -6.76 9.35
C LEU A 143 -6.53 -5.34 8.77
N VAL A 144 -5.61 -4.48 9.16
CA VAL A 144 -5.46 -3.16 8.55
C VAL A 144 -4.53 -3.31 7.33
N VAL A 145 -4.91 -2.69 6.19
CA VAL A 145 -4.10 -2.76 4.94
C VAL A 145 -3.80 -1.35 4.45
N VAL A 146 -2.52 -1.02 4.39
CA VAL A 146 -2.01 0.30 3.99
C VAL A 146 -1.12 0.16 2.77
N SER A 147 -1.29 1.04 1.79
CA SER A 147 -0.51 1.02 0.54
C SER A 147 -0.22 2.45 0.06
N PRO A 148 0.88 3.08 0.55
CA PRO A 148 1.17 4.49 0.34
C PRO A 148 1.61 4.79 -1.10
N GLY A 149 1.21 5.95 -1.63
CA GLY A 149 1.55 6.43 -2.96
C GLY A 149 2.66 7.50 -3.02
N THR A 150 3.03 8.10 -1.87
CA THR A 150 4.08 9.15 -1.81
C THR A 150 5.09 8.89 -0.69
N PRO A 151 6.31 9.46 -0.76
CA PRO A 151 7.28 9.39 0.34
C PRO A 151 6.76 9.93 1.67
N ALA A 152 6.01 11.04 1.64
CA ALA A 152 5.41 11.62 2.84
C ALA A 152 4.38 10.67 3.47
N ASP A 153 3.51 10.08 2.63
CA ASP A 153 2.52 9.11 3.11
C ASP A 153 3.20 7.85 3.65
N ALA A 154 4.24 7.36 2.96
CA ALA A 154 4.98 6.19 3.42
C ALA A 154 5.57 6.40 4.82
N LYS A 155 6.20 7.56 5.09
CA LYS A 155 6.75 7.88 6.41
C LYS A 155 5.64 8.04 7.45
N GLY A 156 4.65 8.88 7.19
CA GLY A 156 3.60 9.20 8.17
C GLY A 156 2.69 8.02 8.50
N LEU A 157 2.30 7.24 7.48
CA LEU A 157 1.46 6.05 7.67
C LEU A 157 2.21 4.90 8.33
N LEU A 158 3.50 4.68 8.00
CA LEU A 158 4.28 3.63 8.66
C LEU A 158 4.47 3.90 10.15
N LYS A 159 4.73 5.16 10.53
CA LYS A 159 4.78 5.55 11.95
C LYS A 159 3.43 5.30 12.64
N SER A 160 2.30 5.65 11.99
CA SER A 160 0.97 5.36 12.51
C SER A 160 0.72 3.86 12.63
N ALA A 161 1.18 3.06 11.66
CA ALA A 161 1.07 1.61 11.67
C ALA A 161 1.85 0.98 12.84
N ILE A 162 3.08 1.43 13.09
CA ILE A 162 3.91 0.95 14.21
C ILE A 162 3.28 1.28 15.57
N ARG A 163 2.57 2.42 15.65
CA ARG A 163 1.88 2.85 16.86
C ARG A 163 0.48 2.24 17.05
N SER A 164 -0.04 1.57 16.02
CA SER A 164 -1.32 0.86 16.10
C SER A 164 -1.26 -0.32 17.07
N ASN A 165 -2.39 -0.62 17.70
CA ASN A 165 -2.55 -1.82 18.52
C ASN A 165 -3.20 -2.99 17.75
N ASP A 166 -3.58 -2.76 16.51
CA ASP A 166 -4.10 -3.78 15.60
C ASP A 166 -3.03 -4.16 14.55
N PRO A 167 -3.06 -5.38 14.01
CA PRO A 167 -2.10 -5.81 12.99
C PRO A 167 -2.26 -5.04 11.69
N VAL A 168 -1.16 -4.51 11.17
CA VAL A 168 -1.12 -3.73 9.94
C VAL A 168 -0.27 -4.44 8.89
N LEU A 169 -0.85 -4.70 7.73
CA LEU A 169 -0.11 -5.07 6.53
C LEU A 169 0.21 -3.79 5.75
N PHE A 170 1.50 -3.47 5.65
CA PHE A 170 2.02 -2.29 4.98
C PHE A 170 2.64 -2.71 3.64
N ILE A 171 1.93 -2.45 2.54
CA ILE A 171 2.30 -2.92 1.20
C ILE A 171 3.04 -1.81 0.48
N GLU A 172 4.29 -2.08 0.14
CA GLU A 172 5.17 -1.19 -0.61
C GLU A 172 5.27 -1.65 -2.07
N HIS A 173 5.76 -0.78 -2.96
CA HIS A 173 5.91 -1.14 -4.37
C HIS A 173 7.37 -1.06 -4.81
N ALA A 174 7.87 -2.14 -5.42
CA ALA A 174 9.28 -2.33 -5.76
C ALA A 174 9.88 -1.21 -6.66
N THR A 175 9.09 -0.68 -7.60
CA THR A 175 9.56 0.39 -8.49
C THR A 175 9.48 1.79 -7.88
N MET A 176 8.82 1.94 -6.73
CA MET A 176 8.61 3.25 -6.10
C MET A 176 9.72 3.64 -5.12
N TYR A 177 10.58 2.74 -4.70
CA TYR A 177 11.64 3.06 -3.73
C TYR A 177 12.55 4.23 -4.13
N GLN A 178 12.72 4.48 -5.42
CA GLN A 178 13.53 5.59 -5.94
C GLN A 178 12.72 6.85 -6.26
N VAL A 179 11.39 6.80 -6.13
CA VAL A 179 10.54 7.98 -6.33
C VAL A 179 10.84 9.00 -5.24
N ARG A 180 11.10 10.24 -5.67
CA ARG A 180 11.40 11.35 -4.77
C ARG A 180 10.17 12.23 -4.56
N GLY A 181 9.94 12.63 -3.33
CA GLY A 181 8.89 13.55 -2.95
C GLY A 181 9.29 14.42 -1.76
N GLU A 182 8.52 15.47 -1.54
CA GLU A 182 8.68 16.32 -0.35
C GLU A 182 8.14 15.57 0.87
N VAL A 183 8.91 15.59 1.94
CA VAL A 183 8.56 15.01 3.23
C VAL A 183 8.67 16.09 4.30
N PRO A 184 7.65 16.29 5.14
CA PRO A 184 7.69 17.27 6.22
C PRO A 184 8.87 17.01 7.16
N ASP A 185 9.47 18.10 7.66
CA ASP A 185 10.47 18.02 8.70
C ASP A 185 9.79 17.79 10.07
N GLY A 186 10.52 17.12 10.97
CA GLY A 186 10.05 16.86 12.34
C GLY A 186 9.04 15.74 12.45
N GLU A 187 8.36 15.69 13.58
CA GLU A 187 7.40 14.64 13.93
C GLU A 187 6.06 14.89 13.24
N TYR A 188 5.57 13.90 12.51
CA TYR A 188 4.20 13.88 11.99
C TYR A 188 3.68 12.46 11.83
N LEU A 189 2.38 12.32 11.89
CA LEU A 189 1.63 11.10 11.65
C LEU A 189 0.57 11.35 10.59
N ILE A 190 0.25 10.33 9.82
CA ILE A 190 -0.91 10.34 8.93
C ILE A 190 -1.92 9.32 9.46
N PRO A 191 -3.17 9.70 9.72
CA PRO A 191 -4.18 8.78 10.22
C PRO A 191 -4.43 7.64 9.23
N ILE A 192 -4.43 6.41 9.72
CA ILE A 192 -4.86 5.25 8.96
C ILE A 192 -6.37 5.36 8.68
N GLY A 193 -6.81 4.92 7.50
CA GLY A 193 -8.22 4.99 7.10
C GLY A 193 -8.66 6.40 6.71
N LYS A 194 -7.74 7.20 6.13
CA LYS A 194 -8.05 8.52 5.57
C LYS A 194 -7.50 8.67 4.16
N SER A 195 -8.42 8.76 3.20
CA SER A 195 -8.12 9.11 1.81
C SER A 195 -7.82 10.60 1.67
N THR A 196 -7.23 11.01 0.55
CA THR A 196 -6.89 12.41 0.30
C THR A 196 -7.02 12.78 -1.18
N VAL A 197 -7.38 14.02 -1.45
CA VAL A 197 -7.31 14.61 -2.79
C VAL A 197 -5.87 15.07 -3.03
N GLN A 198 -5.14 14.32 -3.85
CA GLN A 198 -3.74 14.64 -4.21
C GLN A 198 -3.66 15.72 -5.29
N ARG A 199 -4.64 15.77 -6.16
CA ARG A 199 -4.77 16.80 -7.19
C ARG A 199 -6.23 17.23 -7.27
N PRO A 200 -6.55 18.52 -7.05
CA PRO A 200 -7.91 19.01 -7.27
C PRO A 200 -8.23 19.07 -8.78
N GLY A 201 -9.49 18.85 -9.11
CA GLY A 201 -10.03 18.89 -10.46
C GLY A 201 -11.54 19.08 -10.44
N LYS A 202 -12.17 19.13 -11.63
CA LYS A 202 -13.61 19.41 -11.75
C LYS A 202 -14.33 18.61 -12.83
N ASP A 203 -13.59 17.95 -13.74
CA ASP A 203 -14.20 17.34 -14.93
C ASP A 203 -14.37 15.82 -14.78
N VAL A 204 -13.46 15.14 -14.08
CA VAL A 204 -13.46 13.69 -13.85
C VAL A 204 -12.66 13.34 -12.60
N THR A 205 -13.12 12.33 -11.87
CA THR A 205 -12.42 11.78 -10.71
C THR A 205 -11.59 10.56 -11.10
N ILE A 206 -10.32 10.51 -10.71
CA ILE A 206 -9.53 9.28 -10.68
C ILE A 206 -9.35 8.85 -9.23
N VAL A 207 -9.75 7.61 -8.92
CA VAL A 207 -9.56 6.98 -7.61
C VAL A 207 -8.45 5.96 -7.74
N THR A 208 -7.46 6.03 -6.86
CA THR A 208 -6.28 5.17 -6.97
C THR A 208 -5.54 5.00 -5.64
N TYR A 209 -4.46 4.23 -5.65
CA TYR A 209 -3.53 4.07 -4.53
C TYR A 209 -2.16 3.58 -5.02
N CYS A 210 -1.15 3.68 -4.18
CA CYS A 210 0.19 3.14 -4.42
C CYS A 210 0.77 3.54 -5.78
N LYS A 211 1.20 2.59 -6.60
CA LYS A 211 1.75 2.82 -7.96
C LYS A 211 0.76 3.49 -8.91
N GLY A 212 -0.52 3.18 -8.74
CA GLY A 212 -1.60 3.80 -9.51
C GLY A 212 -1.63 5.33 -9.35
N LEU A 213 -1.22 5.87 -8.19
CA LEU A 213 -1.14 7.32 -7.97
C LEU A 213 -0.09 7.97 -8.89
N GLU A 214 1.11 7.41 -8.98
CA GLU A 214 2.15 7.94 -9.87
C GLU A 214 1.68 7.98 -11.34
N LEU A 215 1.02 6.91 -11.80
CA LEU A 215 0.50 6.82 -13.15
C LEU A 215 -0.66 7.80 -13.38
N SER A 216 -1.56 7.92 -12.41
CA SER A 216 -2.72 8.82 -12.47
C SER A 216 -2.30 10.30 -12.48
N MET A 217 -1.30 10.68 -11.71
CA MET A 217 -0.76 12.05 -11.72
C MET A 217 -0.17 12.41 -13.08
N LYS A 218 0.59 11.49 -13.71
CA LYS A 218 1.13 11.69 -15.07
C LYS A 218 0.00 11.80 -16.11
N ALA A 219 -1.03 10.94 -16.02
CA ALA A 219 -2.20 11.01 -16.89
C ALA A 219 -2.96 12.33 -16.73
N ALA A 220 -3.13 12.81 -15.49
CA ALA A 220 -3.77 14.08 -15.21
C ALA A 220 -2.98 15.28 -15.79
N GLU A 221 -1.65 15.24 -15.76
CA GLU A 221 -0.78 16.26 -16.41
C GLU A 221 -0.95 16.26 -17.94
N GLU A 222 -1.05 15.09 -18.58
CA GLU A 222 -1.28 14.97 -20.01
C GLU A 222 -2.67 15.47 -20.41
N LEU A 223 -3.69 15.14 -19.62
CA LEU A 223 -5.08 15.55 -19.83
C LEU A 223 -5.28 17.06 -19.64
N ALA A 224 -4.60 17.66 -18.65
CA ALA A 224 -4.64 19.10 -18.43
C ALA A 224 -4.17 19.91 -19.66
N LYS A 225 -3.17 19.41 -20.41
CA LYS A 225 -2.74 20.01 -21.69
C LYS A 225 -3.82 19.97 -22.77
N GLN A 226 -4.84 19.14 -22.58
CA GLN A 226 -5.99 18.96 -23.46
C GLN A 226 -7.24 19.65 -22.92
N GLY A 227 -7.12 20.42 -21.82
CA GLY A 227 -8.21 21.17 -21.18
C GLY A 227 -9.09 20.34 -20.24
N VAL A 228 -8.64 19.14 -19.84
CA VAL A 228 -9.38 18.27 -18.90
C VAL A 228 -8.75 18.34 -17.51
N GLU A 229 -9.51 18.84 -16.53
CA GLU A 229 -9.08 19.01 -15.14
C GLU A 229 -9.50 17.81 -14.28
N VAL A 230 -8.57 16.86 -14.18
CA VAL A 230 -8.74 15.61 -13.41
C VAL A 230 -8.54 15.85 -11.92
N GLU A 231 -9.50 15.41 -11.09
CA GLU A 231 -9.30 15.26 -9.66
C GLU A 231 -8.75 13.87 -9.36
N VAL A 232 -7.67 13.79 -8.57
CA VAL A 232 -7.04 12.52 -8.20
C VAL A 232 -7.19 12.31 -6.70
N VAL A 233 -7.89 11.25 -6.33
CA VAL A 233 -8.10 10.81 -4.94
C VAL A 233 -7.21 9.60 -4.67
N ASP A 234 -6.33 9.72 -3.68
CA ASP A 234 -5.48 8.64 -3.18
C ASP A 234 -6.11 8.02 -1.93
N LEU A 235 -6.37 6.73 -2.00
CA LEU A 235 -6.97 5.96 -0.90
C LEU A 235 -6.03 5.77 0.28
N ARG A 236 -4.70 5.62 0.04
CA ARG A 236 -3.68 5.38 1.07
C ARG A 236 -3.87 4.10 1.88
N THR A 237 -5.13 3.83 2.27
CA THR A 237 -5.54 2.69 3.09
C THR A 237 -6.64 1.92 2.39
N LEU A 238 -6.46 0.62 2.23
CA LEU A 238 -7.44 -0.25 1.60
C LEU A 238 -8.41 -0.87 2.62
N ARG A 239 -7.95 -0.97 3.88
CA ARG A 239 -8.79 -1.36 5.01
C ARG A 239 -8.29 -0.71 6.30
N PRO A 240 -9.13 0.08 7.00
CA PRO A 240 -10.48 0.52 6.57
C PRO A 240 -10.42 1.44 5.35
N LEU A 241 -11.42 1.33 4.48
CA LEU A 241 -11.54 2.15 3.26
C LEU A 241 -12.34 3.41 3.59
N ASP A 242 -11.75 4.58 3.32
CA ASP A 242 -12.41 5.89 3.46
C ASP A 242 -12.98 6.34 2.12
N MET A 243 -14.29 6.22 1.98
CA MET A 243 -15.00 6.57 0.74
C MET A 243 -15.48 8.02 0.72
N GLU A 244 -15.44 8.75 1.84
CA GLU A 244 -15.98 10.13 1.91
C GLU A 244 -15.36 11.04 0.83
N PRO A 245 -14.02 11.19 0.69
CA PRO A 245 -13.45 12.02 -0.36
C PRO A 245 -13.73 11.51 -1.78
N VAL A 246 -13.89 10.18 -1.95
CA VAL A 246 -14.23 9.58 -3.24
C VAL A 246 -15.63 9.96 -3.66
N ILE A 247 -16.60 9.83 -2.77
CA ILE A 247 -18.00 10.14 -3.02
C ILE A 247 -18.20 11.65 -3.25
N GLU A 248 -17.55 12.50 -2.46
CA GLU A 248 -17.60 13.95 -2.66
C GLU A 248 -17.01 14.37 -4.02
N SER A 249 -15.85 13.80 -4.37
CA SER A 249 -15.22 14.03 -5.67
C SER A 249 -16.12 13.55 -6.82
N PHE A 250 -16.70 12.35 -6.70
CA PHE A 250 -17.60 11.80 -7.71
C PHE A 250 -18.86 12.65 -7.90
N LYS A 251 -19.50 13.09 -6.81
CA LYS A 251 -20.66 13.98 -6.85
C LYS A 251 -20.36 15.33 -7.52
N LYS A 252 -19.13 15.80 -7.44
CA LYS A 252 -18.67 17.03 -8.08
C LYS A 252 -18.45 16.85 -9.59
N THR A 253 -17.85 15.73 -9.99
CA THR A 253 -17.39 15.49 -11.36
C THR A 253 -18.33 14.63 -12.21
N ASN A 254 -19.23 13.87 -11.58
CA ASN A 254 -20.21 12.95 -12.17
C ASN A 254 -19.61 11.81 -13.01
N ARG A 255 -18.29 11.70 -13.07
CA ARG A 255 -17.53 10.73 -13.87
C ARG A 255 -16.35 10.22 -13.08
N ALA A 256 -16.07 8.91 -13.14
CA ALA A 256 -14.91 8.36 -12.47
C ALA A 256 -14.19 7.28 -13.26
N VAL A 257 -12.88 7.20 -13.02
CA VAL A 257 -12.01 6.10 -13.41
C VAL A 257 -11.32 5.57 -12.15
N VAL A 258 -11.36 4.26 -11.93
CA VAL A 258 -10.61 3.62 -10.83
C VAL A 258 -9.37 2.95 -11.39
N VAL A 259 -8.22 3.25 -10.80
CA VAL A 259 -6.91 2.76 -11.27
C VAL A 259 -6.25 1.93 -10.17
N GLU A 260 -5.94 0.68 -10.50
CA GLU A 260 -5.23 -0.27 -9.63
C GLU A 260 -4.21 -1.09 -10.42
N GLU A 261 -3.17 -1.61 -9.78
CA GLU A 261 -2.21 -2.47 -10.48
C GLU A 261 -2.62 -3.95 -10.48
N GLY A 262 -3.42 -4.39 -9.51
CA GLY A 262 -3.92 -5.78 -9.43
C GLY A 262 -4.76 -6.19 -10.63
N TRP A 263 -5.14 -7.46 -10.69
CA TRP A 263 -6.07 -7.96 -11.71
C TRP A 263 -7.44 -7.30 -11.56
N LYS A 264 -8.09 -7.06 -12.71
CA LYS A 264 -9.40 -6.40 -12.74
C LYS A 264 -10.48 -7.23 -12.05
N SER A 265 -10.46 -8.54 -12.24
CA SER A 265 -11.40 -9.46 -11.59
C SER A 265 -11.13 -9.56 -10.10
N TYR A 266 -12.16 -9.30 -9.28
CA TYR A 266 -12.08 -9.32 -7.82
C TYR A 266 -11.06 -8.34 -7.20
N GLY A 267 -10.62 -7.33 -7.96
CA GLY A 267 -9.72 -6.30 -7.47
C GLY A 267 -10.40 -5.31 -6.52
N VAL A 268 -9.60 -4.51 -5.82
CA VAL A 268 -10.06 -3.42 -4.92
C VAL A 268 -10.98 -2.45 -5.66
N GLY A 269 -10.70 -2.19 -6.94
CA GLY A 269 -11.51 -1.32 -7.77
C GLY A 269 -12.95 -1.81 -7.96
N ALA A 270 -13.24 -3.09 -7.79
CA ALA A 270 -14.62 -3.59 -7.84
C ALA A 270 -15.43 -3.13 -6.62
N GLU A 271 -14.83 -3.16 -5.42
CA GLU A 271 -15.43 -2.63 -4.19
C GLU A 271 -15.68 -1.12 -4.30
N ILE A 272 -14.68 -0.38 -4.80
CA ILE A 272 -14.81 1.08 -4.98
C ILE A 272 -15.97 1.42 -5.91
N VAL A 273 -16.11 0.73 -7.04
CA VAL A 273 -17.21 0.94 -7.98
C VAL A 273 -18.55 0.61 -7.35
N SER A 274 -18.65 -0.51 -6.61
CA SER A 274 -19.88 -0.88 -5.87
C SER A 274 -20.28 0.23 -4.92
N ARG A 275 -19.36 0.71 -4.09
CA ARG A 275 -19.59 1.77 -3.12
C ARG A 275 -19.98 3.11 -3.76
N ILE A 276 -19.37 3.48 -4.89
CA ILE A 276 -19.77 4.68 -5.64
C ILE A 276 -21.24 4.56 -6.07
N TYR A 277 -21.66 3.42 -6.62
CA TYR A 277 -23.04 3.25 -7.05
C TYR A 277 -24.02 3.08 -5.89
N GLU A 278 -23.64 2.48 -4.78
CA GLU A 278 -24.49 2.40 -3.59
C GLU A 278 -24.77 3.77 -2.96
N GLU A 279 -23.77 4.68 -2.98
CA GLU A 279 -23.83 5.95 -2.25
C GLU A 279 -24.09 7.19 -3.15
N ALA A 280 -23.87 7.07 -4.47
CA ALA A 280 -23.94 8.21 -5.39
C ALA A 280 -24.41 7.88 -6.82
N PHE A 281 -25.20 6.83 -7.02
CA PHE A 281 -25.69 6.41 -8.35
C PHE A 281 -26.36 7.54 -9.13
N ASP A 282 -27.20 8.35 -8.48
CA ASP A 282 -27.96 9.42 -9.12
C ASP A 282 -27.08 10.56 -9.68
N TYR A 283 -25.79 10.57 -9.37
CA TYR A 283 -24.82 11.53 -9.87
C TYR A 283 -24.04 11.03 -11.10
N ALA A 284 -24.24 9.77 -11.52
CA ALA A 284 -23.44 9.17 -12.58
C ALA A 284 -23.90 9.64 -13.97
N ASP A 285 -23.04 10.37 -14.68
CA ASP A 285 -23.22 10.73 -16.09
C ASP A 285 -22.69 9.65 -17.06
N ALA A 286 -21.82 8.76 -16.57
CA ALA A 286 -21.21 7.67 -17.33
C ALA A 286 -20.91 6.47 -16.41
N PRO A 287 -20.76 5.25 -16.97
CA PRO A 287 -20.27 4.11 -16.21
C PRO A 287 -18.88 4.38 -15.66
N VAL A 288 -18.62 3.98 -14.40
CA VAL A 288 -17.27 4.03 -13.83
C VAL A 288 -16.38 2.99 -14.50
N ILE A 289 -15.26 3.43 -15.09
CA ILE A 289 -14.31 2.56 -15.78
C ILE A 289 -13.18 2.16 -14.83
N ARG A 290 -12.79 0.89 -14.89
CA ARG A 290 -11.61 0.38 -14.14
C ARG A 290 -10.44 0.13 -15.08
N VAL A 291 -9.29 0.72 -14.76
CA VAL A 291 -7.98 0.46 -15.38
C VAL A 291 -7.19 -0.42 -14.43
N ALA A 292 -6.80 -1.59 -14.88
CA ALA A 292 -6.15 -2.62 -14.08
C ALA A 292 -5.20 -3.46 -14.95
N GLN A 293 -4.40 -4.32 -14.31
CA GLN A 293 -3.55 -5.27 -15.00
C GLN A 293 -4.37 -6.21 -15.90
N LYS A 294 -3.75 -6.67 -16.99
CA LYS A 294 -4.32 -7.72 -17.84
C LYS A 294 -4.49 -9.01 -17.05
N GLU A 295 -5.51 -9.82 -17.37
CA GLU A 295 -5.85 -11.09 -16.71
C GLU A 295 -4.85 -12.21 -17.07
N VAL A 296 -3.57 -11.95 -16.84
CA VAL A 296 -2.48 -12.90 -17.06
C VAL A 296 -1.48 -12.82 -15.91
N PRO A 297 -0.78 -13.91 -15.56
CA PRO A 297 0.39 -13.85 -14.70
C PRO A 297 1.45 -12.95 -15.36
N LEU A 298 2.17 -12.13 -14.58
CA LEU A 298 3.14 -11.20 -15.16
C LEU A 298 4.26 -11.94 -15.87
N PRO A 299 4.52 -11.60 -17.15
CA PRO A 299 5.60 -12.21 -17.91
C PRO A 299 6.98 -11.80 -17.40
N TYR A 300 7.94 -12.71 -17.62
CA TYR A 300 9.34 -12.48 -17.31
C TYR A 300 10.02 -11.50 -18.29
N ASN A 301 9.54 -11.44 -19.53
CA ASN A 301 10.06 -10.53 -20.55
C ASN A 301 9.56 -9.10 -20.30
N ARG A 302 10.49 -8.13 -20.32
CA ARG A 302 10.19 -6.70 -20.04
C ARG A 302 9.07 -6.13 -20.92
N THR A 303 9.11 -6.40 -22.21
CA THR A 303 8.10 -5.85 -23.15
C THR A 303 6.71 -6.42 -22.86
N LEU A 304 6.64 -7.71 -22.59
CA LEU A 304 5.38 -8.37 -22.26
C LEU A 304 4.87 -7.97 -20.86
N GLU A 305 5.76 -7.84 -19.88
CA GLU A 305 5.42 -7.34 -18.55
C GLU A 305 4.80 -5.93 -18.65
N GLN A 306 5.44 -5.02 -19.38
CA GLN A 306 4.92 -3.66 -19.58
C GLN A 306 3.58 -3.64 -20.33
N ALA A 307 3.36 -4.55 -21.28
CA ALA A 307 2.08 -4.68 -21.98
C ALA A 307 0.97 -5.25 -21.10
N ALA A 308 1.31 -5.95 -20.01
CA ALA A 308 0.34 -6.50 -19.06
C ALA A 308 -0.04 -5.51 -17.93
N LEU A 309 0.88 -4.63 -17.56
CA LEU A 309 0.68 -3.62 -16.51
C LEU A 309 -0.11 -2.41 -17.00
N PRO A 310 -0.89 -1.73 -16.13
CA PRO A 310 -1.53 -0.46 -16.46
C PRO A 310 -0.51 0.59 -16.91
N GLN A 311 -0.85 1.35 -17.95
CA GLN A 311 -0.04 2.41 -18.49
C GLN A 311 -0.77 3.76 -18.40
N VAL A 312 -0.02 4.87 -18.45
CA VAL A 312 -0.59 6.24 -18.51
C VAL A 312 -1.57 6.38 -19.68
N SER A 313 -1.26 5.80 -20.83
CA SER A 313 -2.13 5.81 -22.02
C SER A 313 -3.49 5.12 -21.78
N ASP A 314 -3.52 4.04 -20.96
CA ASP A 314 -4.75 3.35 -20.64
C ASP A 314 -5.66 4.23 -19.77
N ILE A 315 -5.07 4.96 -18.82
CA ILE A 315 -5.78 5.90 -17.95
C ILE A 315 -6.33 7.08 -18.77
N VAL A 316 -5.50 7.66 -19.65
CA VAL A 316 -5.94 8.74 -20.56
C VAL A 316 -7.09 8.28 -21.46
N ALA A 317 -7.00 7.07 -21.99
CA ALA A 317 -8.08 6.50 -22.83
C ALA A 317 -9.39 6.31 -22.03
N ALA A 318 -9.29 5.77 -20.81
CA ALA A 318 -10.45 5.58 -19.93
C ALA A 318 -11.12 6.90 -19.54
N VAL A 319 -10.33 7.95 -19.22
CA VAL A 319 -10.86 9.28 -18.94
C VAL A 319 -11.59 9.85 -20.16
N LYS A 320 -11.01 9.75 -21.36
CA LYS A 320 -11.67 10.21 -22.59
C LYS A 320 -12.95 9.44 -22.90
N GLU A 321 -13.04 8.18 -22.49
CA GLU A 321 -14.23 7.36 -22.69
C GLU A 321 -15.37 7.80 -21.77
N VAL A 322 -15.13 8.03 -20.49
CA VAL A 322 -16.18 8.49 -19.55
C VAL A 322 -16.61 9.95 -19.80
N MET A 323 -15.86 10.69 -20.60
CA MET A 323 -16.15 12.08 -20.96
C MET A 323 -16.92 12.23 -22.29
N LYS A 324 -17.18 11.15 -23.01
CA LYS A 324 -18.03 11.17 -24.21
C LYS A 324 -19.50 11.36 -23.85
#